data_7f31f70e182dfaef4b2216a7d14ed20d
#
_entry.id   7f31f70e182dfaef4b2216a7d14ed20d
#
_cell.length_a   1.000
_cell.length_b   1.000
_cell.length_c   1.000
_cell.angle_alpha   90.00
_cell.angle_beta   90.00
_cell.angle_gamma   90.00
#
_symmetry.space_group_name_H-M   'P 1'
#
loop_
_entity.id
_entity.type
_entity.pdbx_description
1 polymer ?
#
loop_
_entity_poly.entity_id
_entity_poly.type
_entity_poly.pdbx_seq_one_letter_code
_entity_poly.pdbx_strand_id
1 'polypeptide(L)'
;MVLNAEGSVLLLIDLQQRLMPAIHDSEVVIARAARLAEAARLLGVPIRATQQYPAGLGATVPELAGYPAETLDKTSFSATGNPGFAALLPPGADQILIAGAEAHVCVLQTVLALLPAGRRVAVVADAVGSRDPADRQVALDRARQHGAEIVTSEMVLFEWLGDARNPKFREVQKLLR
;
A
#
# COMPACT_ATOMS: atom_id res chain seq x y z
N MET A 1 -10.55 -4.44 12.75
CA MET A 1 -9.88 -3.33 13.49
C MET A 1 -10.24 -2.02 12.81
N VAL A 2 -10.44 -0.92 13.52
CA VAL A 2 -10.58 0.39 12.87
C VAL A 2 -9.18 0.99 12.68
N LEU A 3 -8.89 1.46 11.48
CA LEU A 3 -7.62 2.11 11.15
C LEU A 3 -7.62 3.54 11.72
N ASN A 4 -6.46 4.02 12.14
CA ASN A 4 -6.29 5.41 12.57
C ASN A 4 -5.03 6.02 11.92
N ALA A 5 -5.06 7.31 11.66
CA ALA A 5 -3.97 7.99 10.97
C ALA A 5 -2.65 7.97 11.77
N GLU A 6 -2.72 8.16 13.08
CA GLU A 6 -1.53 8.28 13.95
C GLU A 6 -0.71 6.97 14.04
N GLY A 7 -1.40 5.81 14.05
CA GLY A 7 -0.74 4.49 14.12
C GLY A 7 -0.45 3.87 12.75
N SER A 8 -0.78 4.54 11.66
CA SER A 8 -0.69 3.99 10.31
C SER A 8 0.61 4.36 9.60
N VAL A 9 1.05 3.48 8.70
CA VAL A 9 1.98 3.77 7.60
C VAL A 9 1.39 3.22 6.30
N LEU A 10 1.45 4.00 5.23
CA LEU A 10 1.11 3.55 3.88
C LEU A 10 2.38 3.02 3.19
N LEU A 11 2.37 1.74 2.85
CA LEU A 11 3.44 1.06 2.12
C LEU A 11 3.01 0.80 0.68
N LEU A 12 3.67 1.47 -0.26
CA LEU A 12 3.48 1.31 -1.70
C LEU A 12 4.48 0.27 -2.21
N ILE A 13 4.01 -0.90 -2.64
CA ILE A 13 4.87 -2.01 -3.08
C ILE A 13 4.97 -2.01 -4.60
N ASP A 14 6.17 -1.75 -5.12
CA ASP A 14 6.60 -2.03 -6.50
C ASP A 14 5.69 -1.46 -7.61
N LEU A 15 5.11 -0.27 -7.40
CA LEU A 15 4.31 0.44 -8.40
C LEU A 15 5.24 1.10 -9.43
N GLN A 16 5.86 0.28 -10.30
CA GLN A 16 6.97 0.67 -11.17
C GLN A 16 6.58 0.79 -12.64
N GLN A 17 7.27 1.69 -13.35
CA GLN A 17 6.96 2.10 -14.73
C GLN A 17 6.92 0.95 -15.74
N ARG A 18 7.78 -0.07 -15.59
CA ARG A 18 7.84 -1.22 -16.51
C ARG A 18 7.02 -2.43 -16.04
N LEU A 19 6.58 -2.44 -14.78
CA LEU A 19 5.69 -3.47 -14.25
C LEU A 19 4.23 -3.14 -14.50
N MET A 20 3.82 -1.90 -14.20
CA MET A 20 2.41 -1.51 -14.24
C MET A 20 1.72 -1.70 -15.58
N PRO A 21 2.36 -1.51 -16.75
CA PRO A 21 1.71 -1.79 -18.04
C PRO A 21 1.25 -3.25 -18.24
N ALA A 22 1.81 -4.20 -17.48
CA ALA A 22 1.40 -5.61 -17.53
C ALA A 22 0.27 -5.95 -16.54
N ILE A 23 -0.04 -5.06 -15.61
CA ILE A 23 -1.05 -5.28 -14.56
C ILE A 23 -2.44 -5.00 -15.11
N HIS A 24 -3.39 -5.90 -14.83
CA HIS A 24 -4.79 -5.70 -15.17
C HIS A 24 -5.35 -4.47 -14.44
N ASP A 25 -6.05 -3.60 -15.18
CA ASP A 25 -6.63 -2.34 -14.68
C ASP A 25 -5.60 -1.44 -13.97
N SER A 26 -4.36 -1.42 -14.47
CA SER A 26 -3.24 -0.70 -13.83
C SER A 26 -3.52 0.77 -13.57
N GLU A 27 -4.22 1.46 -14.48
CA GLU A 27 -4.60 2.87 -14.31
C GLU A 27 -5.50 3.07 -13.08
N VAL A 28 -6.44 2.13 -12.84
CA VAL A 28 -7.31 2.15 -11.67
C VAL A 28 -6.50 1.93 -10.40
N VAL A 29 -5.59 0.95 -10.40
CA VAL A 29 -4.71 0.65 -9.26
C VAL A 29 -3.84 1.87 -8.92
N ILE A 30 -3.21 2.49 -9.91
CA ILE A 30 -2.39 3.70 -9.75
C ILE A 30 -3.24 4.85 -9.19
N ALA A 31 -4.43 5.10 -9.76
CA ALA A 31 -5.31 6.17 -9.32
C ALA A 31 -5.78 5.97 -7.86
N ARG A 32 -6.09 4.73 -7.45
CA ARG A 32 -6.46 4.42 -6.07
C ARG A 32 -5.28 4.56 -5.11
N ALA A 33 -4.10 4.12 -5.50
CA ALA A 33 -2.87 4.31 -4.72
C ALA A 33 -2.52 5.80 -4.57
N ALA A 34 -2.66 6.60 -5.63
CA ALA A 34 -2.44 8.05 -5.59
C ALA A 34 -3.46 8.76 -4.69
N ARG A 35 -4.72 8.35 -4.73
CA ARG A 35 -5.77 8.83 -3.81
C ARG A 35 -5.38 8.58 -2.34
N LEU A 36 -4.94 7.36 -2.03
CA LEU A 36 -4.47 7.00 -0.69
C LEU A 36 -3.26 7.83 -0.28
N ALA A 37 -2.29 8.00 -1.18
CA ALA A 37 -1.08 8.78 -0.91
C ALA A 37 -1.40 10.25 -0.63
N GLU A 38 -2.32 10.85 -1.39
CA GLU A 38 -2.76 12.23 -1.15
C GLU A 38 -3.51 12.36 0.18
N ALA A 39 -4.40 11.41 0.51
CA ALA A 39 -5.07 11.39 1.81
C ALA A 39 -4.07 11.23 2.95
N ALA A 40 -3.09 10.33 2.81
CA ALA A 40 -2.01 10.13 3.77
C ALA A 40 -1.22 11.43 3.99
N ARG A 41 -0.85 12.14 2.92
CA ARG A 41 -0.17 13.43 2.98
C ARG A 41 -1.00 14.48 3.73
N LEU A 42 -2.30 14.58 3.45
CA LEU A 42 -3.21 15.53 4.10
C LEU A 42 -3.39 15.26 5.60
N LEU A 43 -3.35 13.98 5.98
CA LEU A 43 -3.59 13.51 7.36
C LEU A 43 -2.31 13.23 8.15
N GLY A 44 -1.12 13.46 7.55
CA GLY A 44 0.16 13.25 8.20
C GLY A 44 0.56 11.76 8.36
N VAL A 45 -0.05 10.85 7.62
CA VAL A 45 0.32 9.44 7.61
C VAL A 45 1.62 9.25 6.83
N PRO A 46 2.65 8.62 7.41
CA PRO A 46 3.90 8.35 6.71
C PRO A 46 3.69 7.46 5.50
N ILE A 47 4.37 7.79 4.38
CA ILE A 47 4.35 7.02 3.15
C ILE A 47 5.73 6.46 2.89
N ARG A 48 5.80 5.16 2.59
CA ARG A 48 7.02 4.43 2.23
C ARG A 48 6.78 3.64 0.95
N ALA A 49 7.84 3.40 0.19
CA ALA A 49 7.76 2.60 -1.02
C ALA A 49 8.85 1.54 -1.11
N THR A 50 8.61 0.53 -1.95
CA THR A 50 9.64 -0.40 -2.40
C THR A 50 9.74 -0.40 -3.91
N GLN A 51 10.90 -0.77 -4.43
CA GLN A 51 11.15 -1.01 -5.86
C GLN A 51 11.82 -2.37 -6.04
N GLN A 52 11.18 -3.24 -6.80
CA GLN A 52 11.72 -4.54 -7.19
C GLN A 52 12.71 -4.35 -8.34
N TYR A 53 13.98 -4.70 -8.13
CA TYR A 53 15.02 -4.69 -9.17
C TYR A 53 14.87 -3.51 -10.15
N PRO A 54 15.08 -2.25 -9.70
CA PRO A 54 14.75 -1.06 -10.49
C PRO A 54 15.53 -0.95 -11.79
N ALA A 55 16.71 -1.58 -11.91
CA ALA A 55 17.43 -1.68 -13.18
C ALA A 55 16.60 -2.40 -14.27
N GLY A 56 15.77 -3.38 -13.88
CA GLY A 56 14.86 -4.11 -14.78
C GLY A 56 13.49 -3.45 -14.90
N LEU A 57 12.84 -3.14 -13.78
CA LEU A 57 11.45 -2.69 -13.76
C LEU A 57 11.25 -1.17 -13.75
N GLY A 58 12.34 -0.40 -13.72
CA GLY A 58 12.29 1.06 -13.70
C GLY A 58 11.95 1.63 -12.33
N ALA A 59 11.79 2.94 -12.27
CA ALA A 59 11.41 3.66 -11.07
C ALA A 59 9.90 3.55 -10.79
N THR A 60 9.49 4.00 -9.61
CA THR A 60 8.07 4.23 -9.26
C THR A 60 7.40 5.11 -10.33
N VAL A 61 6.15 4.82 -10.65
CA VAL A 61 5.37 5.59 -11.63
C VAL A 61 5.31 7.08 -11.24
N PRO A 62 5.29 8.01 -12.22
CA PRO A 62 5.35 9.45 -11.95
C PRO A 62 4.25 9.94 -11.00
N GLU A 63 3.06 9.36 -11.07
CA GLU A 63 1.89 9.71 -10.26
C GLU A 63 2.11 9.48 -8.77
N LEU A 64 3.09 8.65 -8.40
CA LEU A 64 3.37 8.26 -7.02
C LEU A 64 4.77 8.65 -6.55
N ALA A 65 5.68 8.94 -7.46
CA ALA A 65 7.11 9.14 -7.15
C ALA A 65 7.39 10.26 -6.13
N GLY A 66 6.52 11.26 -6.04
CA GLY A 66 6.67 12.41 -5.14
C GLY A 66 6.13 12.20 -3.71
N TYR A 67 5.45 11.09 -3.43
CA TYR A 67 4.81 10.89 -2.13
C TYR A 67 5.67 10.18 -1.09
N PRO A 68 6.41 9.09 -1.39
CA PRO A 68 7.20 8.39 -0.38
C PRO A 68 8.35 9.25 0.13
N ALA A 69 8.47 9.34 1.46
CA ALA A 69 9.64 9.97 2.09
C ALA A 69 10.91 9.14 1.92
N GLU A 70 10.74 7.80 1.84
CA GLU A 70 11.83 6.85 1.63
C GLU A 70 11.36 5.73 0.72
N THR A 71 12.26 5.26 -0.15
CA THR A 71 12.05 4.12 -1.07
C THR A 71 13.16 3.11 -0.88
N LEU A 72 12.80 1.82 -0.76
CA LEU A 72 13.72 0.72 -0.57
C LEU A 72 13.81 -0.13 -1.84
N ASP A 73 15.00 -0.21 -2.42
CA ASP A 73 15.28 -1.11 -3.53
C ASP A 73 15.49 -2.54 -3.01
N LYS A 74 14.88 -3.53 -3.64
CA LYS A 74 14.98 -4.93 -3.25
C LYS A 74 15.07 -5.88 -4.43
N THR A 75 15.61 -7.06 -4.19
CA THR A 75 15.61 -8.19 -5.13
C THR A 75 14.70 -9.33 -4.63
N SER A 76 14.54 -9.49 -3.32
CA SER A 76 13.57 -10.41 -2.73
C SER A 76 12.13 -9.99 -3.07
N PHE A 77 11.23 -10.94 -3.29
CA PHE A 77 9.82 -10.61 -3.53
C PHE A 77 9.17 -10.02 -2.29
N SER A 78 9.31 -10.67 -1.13
CA SER A 78 8.92 -10.04 0.13
C SER A 78 9.81 -8.83 0.44
N ALA A 79 9.20 -7.70 0.79
CA ALA A 79 9.93 -6.51 1.23
C ALA A 79 10.74 -6.78 2.51
N THR A 80 10.22 -7.64 3.40
CA THR A 80 10.89 -8.01 4.65
C THR A 80 12.16 -8.81 4.45
N GLY A 81 12.38 -9.38 3.26
CA GLY A 81 13.61 -10.07 2.90
C GLY A 81 14.81 -9.13 2.71
N ASN A 82 14.59 -7.83 2.60
CA ASN A 82 15.67 -6.84 2.56
C ASN A 82 16.02 -6.39 4.00
N PRO A 83 17.29 -6.43 4.42
CA PRO A 83 17.71 -6.02 5.76
C PRO A 83 17.33 -4.58 6.14
N GLY A 84 17.19 -3.69 5.16
CA GLY A 84 16.77 -2.30 5.35
C GLY A 84 15.29 -2.10 5.66
N PHE A 85 14.46 -3.14 5.48
CA PHE A 85 13.01 -2.99 5.62
C PHE A 85 12.56 -2.58 7.04
N ALA A 86 13.20 -3.10 8.07
CA ALA A 86 12.85 -2.74 9.44
C ALA A 86 13.07 -1.25 9.74
N ALA A 87 14.11 -0.65 9.14
CA ALA A 87 14.39 0.78 9.27
C ALA A 87 13.48 1.65 8.39
N LEU A 88 12.92 1.08 7.32
CA LEU A 88 11.97 1.78 6.45
C LEU A 88 10.66 2.14 7.18
N LEU A 89 10.22 1.27 8.10
CA LEU A 89 8.99 1.51 8.84
C LEU A 89 9.21 2.55 9.94
N PRO A 90 8.37 3.60 10.01
CA PRO A 90 8.52 4.62 11.05
C PRO A 90 8.28 4.04 12.44
N PRO A 91 8.98 4.56 13.48
CA PRO A 91 8.71 4.18 14.85
C PRO A 91 7.25 4.45 15.25
N GLY A 92 6.64 3.51 15.96
CA GLY A 92 5.26 3.64 16.42
C GLY A 92 4.18 3.30 15.40
N ALA A 93 4.52 3.06 14.13
CA ALA A 93 3.56 2.55 13.15
C ALA A 93 3.31 1.05 13.39
N ASP A 94 2.17 0.73 13.97
CA ASP A 94 1.71 -0.64 14.22
C ASP A 94 0.68 -1.13 13.19
N GLN A 95 0.09 -0.22 12.42
CA GLN A 95 -0.83 -0.50 11.33
C GLN A 95 -0.14 -0.26 9.98
N ILE A 96 0.06 -1.33 9.19
CA ILE A 96 0.69 -1.24 7.87
C ILE A 96 -0.39 -1.42 6.81
N LEU A 97 -0.69 -0.34 6.07
CA LEU A 97 -1.60 -0.38 4.94
C LEU A 97 -0.80 -0.62 3.67
N ILE A 98 -1.21 -1.60 2.88
CA ILE A 98 -0.47 -2.04 1.69
C ILE A 98 -1.30 -1.79 0.43
N ALA A 99 -0.71 -1.04 -0.50
CA ALA A 99 -1.11 -0.91 -1.89
C ALA A 99 0.06 -1.32 -2.79
N GLY A 100 -0.19 -1.82 -4.01
CA GLY A 100 0.92 -2.16 -4.91
C GLY A 100 0.71 -3.35 -5.82
N ALA A 101 1.80 -3.84 -6.41
CA ALA A 101 1.85 -4.95 -7.36
C ALA A 101 3.08 -5.86 -7.13
N GLU A 102 3.01 -7.14 -7.49
CA GLU A 102 1.79 -7.88 -7.80
C GLU A 102 1.15 -8.41 -6.53
N ALA A 103 -0.16 -8.37 -6.47
CA ALA A 103 -0.93 -8.79 -5.30
C ALA A 103 -0.56 -10.20 -4.81
N HIS A 104 -0.38 -11.15 -5.74
CA HIS A 104 -0.07 -12.55 -5.45
C HIS A 104 1.43 -12.86 -5.27
N VAL A 105 2.30 -11.89 -5.52
CA VAL A 105 3.76 -12.06 -5.38
C VAL A 105 4.31 -11.16 -4.27
N CYS A 106 4.77 -9.95 -4.60
CA CYS A 106 5.46 -9.07 -3.65
C CYS A 106 4.55 -8.62 -2.51
N VAL A 107 3.30 -8.27 -2.81
CA VAL A 107 2.32 -7.86 -1.80
C VAL A 107 2.03 -9.01 -0.84
N LEU A 108 1.57 -10.16 -1.36
CA LEU A 108 1.19 -11.29 -0.51
C LEU A 108 2.35 -11.81 0.34
N GLN A 109 3.55 -11.97 -0.25
CA GLN A 109 4.70 -12.46 0.51
C GLN A 109 5.12 -11.48 1.62
N THR A 110 4.97 -10.18 1.39
CA THR A 110 5.23 -9.17 2.43
C THR A 110 4.19 -9.25 3.54
N VAL A 111 2.90 -9.37 3.20
CA VAL A 111 1.80 -9.55 4.17
C VAL A 111 2.05 -10.77 5.04
N LEU A 112 2.32 -11.93 4.42
CA LEU A 112 2.53 -13.20 5.12
C LEU A 112 3.77 -13.20 6.04
N ALA A 113 4.74 -12.36 5.77
CA ALA A 113 5.92 -12.20 6.62
C ALA A 113 5.68 -11.19 7.78
N LEU A 114 4.83 -10.18 7.59
CA LEU A 114 4.53 -9.15 8.60
C LEU A 114 3.58 -9.66 9.69
N LEU A 115 2.59 -10.48 9.34
CA LEU A 115 1.59 -10.97 10.27
C LEU A 115 2.18 -11.79 11.44
N PRO A 116 3.06 -12.79 11.21
CA PRO A 116 3.71 -13.53 12.30
C PRO A 116 4.65 -12.66 13.14
N ALA A 117 5.14 -11.55 12.59
CA ALA A 117 5.94 -10.57 13.31
C ALA A 117 5.10 -9.65 14.22
N GLY A 118 3.81 -9.93 14.37
CA GLY A 118 2.89 -9.20 15.25
C GLY A 118 2.41 -7.86 14.66
N ARG A 119 2.62 -7.61 13.36
CA ARG A 119 2.15 -6.38 12.70
C ARG A 119 0.67 -6.50 12.32
N ARG A 120 -0.04 -5.40 12.47
CA ARG A 120 -1.42 -5.27 12.01
C ARG A 120 -1.40 -4.84 10.55
N VAL A 121 -1.86 -5.68 9.64
CA VAL A 121 -1.75 -5.46 8.19
C VAL A 121 -3.12 -5.31 7.57
N ALA A 122 -3.32 -4.24 6.81
CA ALA A 122 -4.49 -4.03 5.95
C ALA A 122 -4.06 -3.98 4.49
N VAL A 123 -4.67 -4.80 3.64
CA VAL A 123 -4.47 -4.77 2.19
C VAL A 123 -5.59 -3.97 1.55
N VAL A 124 -5.24 -2.92 0.81
CA VAL A 124 -6.23 -2.07 0.14
C VAL A 124 -6.60 -2.69 -1.19
N ALA A 125 -7.74 -3.40 -1.22
CA ALA A 125 -8.14 -4.26 -2.32
C ALA A 125 -8.22 -3.54 -3.68
N ASP A 126 -8.76 -2.35 -3.74
CA ASP A 126 -8.88 -1.57 -4.97
C ASP A 126 -7.59 -0.82 -5.38
N ALA A 127 -6.54 -0.91 -4.55
CA ALA A 127 -5.22 -0.33 -4.81
C ALA A 127 -4.10 -1.40 -4.93
N VAL A 128 -4.45 -2.68 -5.04
CA VAL A 128 -3.51 -3.76 -5.39
C VAL A 128 -3.91 -4.42 -6.70
N GLY A 129 -2.92 -4.80 -7.50
CA GLY A 129 -3.13 -5.40 -8.81
C GLY A 129 -2.24 -6.61 -9.08
N SER A 130 -2.65 -7.43 -10.03
CA SER A 130 -1.88 -8.53 -10.63
C SER A 130 -2.13 -8.55 -12.14
N ARG A 131 -1.29 -9.26 -12.89
CA ARG A 131 -1.48 -9.46 -14.34
C ARG A 131 -2.78 -10.21 -14.62
N ASP A 132 -3.10 -11.22 -13.80
CA ASP A 132 -4.36 -11.95 -13.86
C ASP A 132 -5.26 -11.56 -12.68
N PRO A 133 -6.52 -11.16 -12.94
CA PRO A 133 -7.50 -10.87 -11.88
C PRO A 133 -7.77 -12.07 -10.96
N ALA A 134 -7.67 -13.30 -11.46
CA ALA A 134 -7.86 -14.49 -10.63
C ALA A 134 -6.74 -14.63 -9.59
N ASP A 135 -5.48 -14.39 -9.98
CA ASP A 135 -4.34 -14.40 -9.05
C ASP A 135 -4.50 -13.31 -7.97
N ARG A 136 -4.97 -12.12 -8.36
CA ARG A 136 -5.27 -11.06 -7.40
C ARG A 136 -6.34 -11.50 -6.39
N GLN A 137 -7.43 -12.12 -6.85
CA GLN A 137 -8.51 -12.56 -5.96
C GLN A 137 -8.02 -13.63 -4.97
N VAL A 138 -7.30 -14.65 -5.47
CA VAL A 138 -6.72 -15.70 -4.61
C VAL A 138 -5.76 -15.12 -3.59
N ALA A 139 -4.96 -14.11 -3.98
CA ALA A 139 -4.04 -13.43 -3.07
C ALA A 139 -4.77 -12.72 -1.93
N LEU A 140 -5.85 -11.98 -2.23
CA LEU A 140 -6.65 -11.27 -1.25
C LEU A 140 -7.32 -12.25 -0.27
N ASP A 141 -7.86 -13.35 -0.78
CA ASP A 141 -8.50 -14.39 0.05
C ASP A 141 -7.47 -15.06 0.96
N ARG A 142 -6.28 -15.38 0.42
CA ARG A 142 -5.21 -15.95 1.22
C ARG A 142 -4.67 -14.98 2.28
N ALA A 143 -4.52 -13.71 1.97
CA ALA A 143 -4.12 -12.69 2.94
C ALA A 143 -5.14 -12.60 4.09
N ARG A 144 -6.44 -12.59 3.76
CA ARG A 144 -7.53 -12.59 4.75
C ARG A 144 -7.50 -13.82 5.65
N GLN A 145 -7.31 -15.01 5.09
CA GLN A 145 -7.23 -16.27 5.85
C GLN A 145 -6.07 -16.29 6.85
N HIS A 146 -4.99 -15.53 6.57
CA HIS A 146 -3.84 -15.41 7.47
C HIS A 146 -3.95 -14.25 8.46
N GLY A 147 -5.06 -13.51 8.45
CA GLY A 147 -5.34 -12.46 9.45
C GLY A 147 -5.09 -11.02 8.97
N ALA A 148 -4.80 -10.80 7.69
CA ALA A 148 -4.80 -9.46 7.12
C ALA A 148 -6.24 -8.94 6.97
N GLU A 149 -6.45 -7.66 7.24
CA GLU A 149 -7.71 -7.00 6.89
C GLU A 149 -7.72 -6.65 5.40
N ILE A 150 -8.87 -6.83 4.77
CA ILE A 150 -9.07 -6.43 3.38
C ILE A 150 -10.06 -5.27 3.39
N VAL A 151 -9.56 -4.12 2.95
CA VAL A 151 -10.28 -2.84 2.96
C VAL A 151 -10.29 -2.23 1.57
N THR A 152 -11.12 -1.21 1.34
CA THR A 152 -11.06 -0.37 0.14
C THR A 152 -10.39 0.97 0.46
N SER A 153 -9.91 1.66 -0.56
CA SER A 153 -9.33 3.01 -0.38
C SER A 153 -10.32 3.95 0.32
N GLU A 154 -11.59 3.90 -0.02
CA GLU A 154 -12.62 4.73 0.61
C GLU A 154 -12.82 4.41 2.10
N MET A 155 -12.86 3.13 2.48
CA MET A 155 -12.90 2.72 3.89
C MET A 155 -11.72 3.34 4.65
N VAL A 156 -10.51 3.23 4.12
CA VAL A 156 -9.30 3.79 4.73
C VAL A 156 -9.43 5.31 4.95
N LEU A 157 -9.89 6.05 3.95
CA LEU A 157 -10.02 7.50 4.05
C LEU A 157 -10.98 7.91 5.18
N PHE A 158 -12.12 7.23 5.31
CA PHE A 158 -13.08 7.53 6.36
C PHE A 158 -12.61 7.07 7.74
N GLU A 159 -11.93 5.95 7.84
CA GLU A 159 -11.37 5.47 9.09
C GLU A 159 -10.24 6.40 9.58
N TRP A 160 -9.36 6.88 8.71
CA TRP A 160 -8.33 7.87 9.06
C TRP A 160 -8.92 9.24 9.46
N LEU A 161 -10.04 9.64 8.86
CA LEU A 161 -10.74 10.87 9.25
C LEU A 161 -11.38 10.74 10.64
N GLY A 162 -11.96 9.59 10.94
CA GLY A 162 -12.58 9.23 12.22
C GLY A 162 -13.87 10.00 12.54
N ASP A 163 -14.00 11.26 12.13
CA ASP A 163 -15.15 12.13 12.45
C ASP A 163 -15.42 13.11 11.30
N ALA A 164 -16.68 13.36 11.00
CA ALA A 164 -17.11 14.34 10.00
C ALA A 164 -16.71 15.81 10.35
N ARG A 165 -16.37 16.09 11.60
CA ARG A 165 -15.86 17.38 12.08
C ARG A 165 -14.35 17.52 11.92
N ASN A 166 -13.66 16.48 11.43
CA ASN A 166 -12.21 16.54 11.18
C ASN A 166 -11.89 17.75 10.28
N PRO A 167 -10.92 18.61 10.64
CA PRO A 167 -10.57 19.80 9.85
C PRO A 167 -10.24 19.50 8.39
N LYS A 168 -9.73 18.28 8.12
CA LYS A 168 -9.37 17.80 6.78
C LYS A 168 -10.50 17.11 6.02
N PHE A 169 -11.68 16.95 6.63
CA PHE A 169 -12.79 16.21 6.03
C PHE A 169 -13.11 16.67 4.61
N ARG A 170 -13.25 18.00 4.40
CA ARG A 170 -13.60 18.54 3.08
C ARG A 170 -12.50 18.32 2.02
N GLU A 171 -11.25 18.38 2.43
CA GLU A 171 -10.11 18.16 1.53
C GLU A 171 -10.05 16.69 1.11
N VAL A 172 -10.16 15.76 2.07
CA VAL A 172 -10.16 14.31 1.80
C VAL A 172 -11.40 13.89 1.01
N GLN A 173 -12.59 14.43 1.31
CA GLN A 173 -13.81 14.13 0.57
C GLN A 173 -13.73 14.47 -0.92
N LYS A 174 -12.99 15.50 -1.30
CA LYS A 174 -12.77 15.85 -2.72
C LYS A 174 -12.04 14.76 -3.50
N LEU A 175 -11.24 13.95 -2.83
CA LEU A 175 -10.52 12.83 -3.45
C LEU A 175 -11.44 11.67 -3.87
N LEU A 176 -12.68 11.65 -3.40
CA LEU A 176 -13.67 10.62 -3.71
C LEU A 176 -14.50 10.89 -4.97
N ARG A 177 -14.30 12.04 -5.59
CA ARG A 177 -15.06 12.51 -6.76
C ARG A 177 -14.38 12.12 -8.07
#